data_f2433ec6feed23ccd726449cdeb4f479
#
_entry.id   f2433ec6feed23ccd726449cdeb4f479
#
_cell.length_a   1.000
_cell.length_b   1.000
_cell.length_c   1.000
_cell.angle_alpha   90.00
_cell.angle_beta   90.00
_cell.angle_gamma   90.00
#
_symmetry.space_group_name_H-M   'P 1'
#
loop_
_entity.id
_entity.type
_entity.pdbx_description
1 polymer ?
#
loop_
_entity_poly.entity_id
_entity_poly.type
_entity_poly.pdbx_seq_one_letter_code
_entity_poly.pdbx_strand_id
1 'polypeptide(L)'
;ALINSFILSIIYENKYRIIPYHYPLKSKLFPCHEQIIYIFVGITNYISFKSQNMKKLSFIITFVFLSILFVQAQQAKYVFYFIGDGMGVNQVLGTEMYRSELKGEIGITPLLFTQFPFATVATTFSATNGVTDSAAAGTALATGNKTKNGTLGMKKDLETKINSVAAWAKDKGCRVGISTSVSVDHATPAAFYAHQAQRSSYYNVGLDLIKANYDFYAGSDFLDPTNKKGGDGSSESLYTLVDKAGYSVARGYKDYQKKAKKSDKMILLQPSSATDVSAIPYAIDRKKGDMTLAEITRAGINFLSKDLSKGFFLMVEGGKIDWACHSNDAATAFNEVVDLDDAIKVAYEFYEQHPDETLIVVTADHETGGIVLGKGPYTLNLQALKSQKVSESDYTRIINNLRKKYKNQVSWEVIKQSLKDNFGFWDSIQLNEKQEARLKKVYDESFGGQKVDLQKSEYQQDEPLASEAKKILNDIALVGWTSGGHSGGYVPVFAIGAGAELFQGRIDNTEIPVKIAEA
;
A
#
# COMPACT_ATOMS: atom_id res chain seq x y z
N ALA A 1 17.09 12.36 -27.17
CA ALA A 1 18.25 13.29 -27.18
C ALA A 1 19.30 12.86 -28.20
N LEU A 2 19.67 11.58 -28.30
CA LEU A 2 20.64 11.05 -29.26
C LEU A 2 20.12 11.11 -30.72
N ILE A 3 18.85 10.84 -30.97
CA ILE A 3 18.21 10.91 -32.28
C ILE A 3 18.15 12.36 -32.80
N ASN A 4 17.83 13.31 -31.92
CA ASN A 4 17.82 14.74 -32.27
C ASN A 4 19.22 15.29 -32.61
N SER A 5 20.26 14.80 -31.91
CA SER A 5 21.65 15.15 -32.19
C SER A 5 22.13 14.61 -33.55
N PHE A 6 21.70 13.39 -33.91
CA PHE A 6 22.07 12.76 -35.20
C PHE A 6 21.37 13.42 -36.39
N ILE A 7 20.09 13.79 -36.24
CA ILE A 7 19.33 14.50 -37.28
C ILE A 7 19.89 15.93 -37.52
N LEU A 8 20.24 16.64 -36.44
CA LEU A 8 20.87 17.96 -36.54
C LEU A 8 22.26 17.91 -37.15
N SER A 9 23.06 16.88 -36.91
CA SER A 9 24.37 16.66 -37.52
C SER A 9 24.25 16.48 -39.05
N ILE A 10 23.27 15.69 -39.53
CA ILE A 10 23.03 15.48 -40.97
C ILE A 10 22.55 16.76 -41.68
N ILE A 11 21.82 17.63 -40.97
CA ILE A 11 21.33 18.92 -41.52
C ILE A 11 22.47 19.95 -41.56
N TYR A 12 23.42 19.91 -40.62
CA TYR A 12 24.52 20.90 -40.56
C TYR A 12 25.67 20.63 -41.53
N GLU A 13 25.91 19.39 -41.92
CA GLU A 13 26.97 19.04 -42.90
C GLU A 13 26.59 19.33 -44.37
N ASN A 14 25.32 19.55 -44.67
CA ASN A 14 24.86 19.80 -46.05
C ASN A 14 24.43 21.26 -46.29
N LYS A 15 25.31 22.22 -46.18
CA LYS A 15 25.18 23.64 -46.58
C LYS A 15 23.94 24.01 -47.44
N TYR A 16 22.74 24.08 -46.86
CA TYR A 16 21.55 24.63 -47.51
C TYR A 16 20.85 25.67 -46.63
N ARG A 17 20.62 26.85 -47.21
CA ARG A 17 19.86 27.95 -46.62
C ARG A 17 18.40 27.55 -46.46
N ILE A 18 17.93 27.53 -45.24
CA ILE A 18 16.50 27.38 -44.89
C ILE A 18 15.93 28.80 -44.82
N ILE A 19 14.91 29.08 -45.62
CA ILE A 19 14.12 30.32 -45.53
C ILE A 19 13.18 30.16 -44.32
N PRO A 20 13.21 31.06 -43.32
CA PRO A 20 12.34 30.93 -42.17
C PRO A 20 10.92 31.39 -42.52
N TYR A 21 9.98 30.49 -42.59
CA TYR A 21 8.57 30.82 -42.52
C TYR A 21 8.18 31.02 -41.04
N HIS A 22 7.92 32.26 -40.67
CA HIS A 22 7.35 32.60 -39.37
C HIS A 22 5.85 32.26 -39.35
N TYR A 23 5.48 31.26 -38.56
CA TYR A 23 4.13 31.09 -38.05
C TYR A 23 4.14 31.29 -36.51
N PRO A 24 3.15 32.03 -35.95
CA PRO A 24 3.09 32.25 -34.50
C PRO A 24 2.66 30.97 -33.81
N LEU A 25 3.55 30.40 -33.02
CA LEU A 25 3.30 29.28 -32.13
C LEU A 25 2.30 29.70 -31.01
N LYS A 26 1.03 29.40 -31.18
CA LYS A 26 0.11 29.27 -30.04
C LYS A 26 0.32 27.90 -29.43
N SER A 27 0.79 27.91 -28.19
CA SER A 27 1.02 26.71 -27.35
C SER A 27 -0.26 25.91 -27.17
N LYS A 28 -0.41 24.81 -27.92
CA LYS A 28 -1.20 23.64 -27.53
C LYS A 28 -0.30 22.43 -27.78
N LEU A 29 -0.10 21.65 -26.72
CA LEU A 29 0.56 20.37 -26.77
C LEU A 29 -0.22 19.44 -27.72
N PHE A 30 0.40 19.12 -28.86
CA PHE A 30 -0.12 18.14 -29.81
C PHE A 30 0.30 16.73 -29.35
N PRO A 31 -0.56 15.71 -29.48
CA PRO A 31 -0.19 14.33 -29.26
C PRO A 31 0.98 13.91 -30.18
N CYS A 32 1.85 13.05 -29.70
CA CYS A 32 3.09 12.61 -30.39
C CYS A 32 2.86 12.10 -31.82
N HIS A 33 1.68 11.62 -32.15
CA HIS A 33 1.26 11.14 -33.47
C HIS A 33 1.27 12.25 -34.56
N GLU A 34 0.87 13.46 -34.24
CA GLU A 34 0.83 14.53 -35.24
C GLU A 34 2.21 15.07 -35.59
N GLN A 35 3.14 15.07 -34.64
CA GLN A 35 4.53 15.45 -34.92
C GLN A 35 5.22 14.49 -35.92
N ILE A 36 4.89 13.21 -35.85
CA ILE A 36 5.41 12.18 -36.76
C ILE A 36 4.87 12.41 -38.18
N ILE A 37 3.61 12.81 -38.34
CA ILE A 37 2.99 13.09 -39.65
C ILE A 37 3.64 14.31 -40.30
N TYR A 38 3.96 15.38 -39.58
CA TYR A 38 4.61 16.56 -40.12
C TYR A 38 6.05 16.28 -40.56
N ILE A 39 6.80 15.44 -39.86
CA ILE A 39 8.12 14.98 -40.27
C ILE A 39 8.01 14.16 -41.56
N PHE A 40 6.99 13.32 -41.70
CA PHE A 40 6.75 12.48 -42.87
C PHE A 40 6.38 13.29 -44.10
N VAL A 41 5.53 14.32 -44.01
CA VAL A 41 5.15 15.21 -45.08
C VAL A 41 6.36 16.06 -45.54
N GLY A 42 7.22 16.48 -44.59
CA GLY A 42 8.47 17.18 -44.91
C GLY A 42 9.46 16.31 -45.70
N ILE A 43 9.58 15.05 -45.36
CA ILE A 43 10.47 14.08 -46.02
C ILE A 43 9.94 13.68 -47.41
N THR A 44 8.63 13.46 -47.58
CA THR A 44 8.04 13.11 -48.90
C THR A 44 8.16 14.25 -49.92
N ASN A 45 8.03 15.50 -49.51
CA ASN A 45 8.25 16.67 -50.40
C ASN A 45 9.71 16.84 -50.78
N TYR A 46 10.68 16.38 -49.98
CA TYR A 46 12.11 16.43 -50.30
C TYR A 46 12.56 15.29 -51.23
N ILE A 47 11.89 14.14 -51.20
CA ILE A 47 12.20 12.96 -52.05
C ILE A 47 11.88 13.18 -53.53
N SER A 48 11.00 14.14 -53.86
CA SER A 48 10.65 14.49 -55.25
C SER A 48 11.80 15.10 -56.03
N PHE A 49 12.94 15.41 -55.43
CA PHE A 49 13.97 16.26 -56.06
C PHE A 49 15.31 15.63 -56.43
N LYS A 50 15.65 14.34 -56.16
CA LYS A 50 16.89 13.71 -56.73
C LYS A 50 16.93 12.17 -56.68
N SER A 51 17.04 11.58 -57.87
CA SER A 51 16.89 10.15 -58.18
C SER A 51 18.11 9.22 -57.93
N GLN A 52 19.20 9.62 -57.31
CA GLN A 52 20.41 8.78 -57.21
C GLN A 52 20.72 8.16 -55.81
N ASN A 53 20.01 8.55 -54.76
CA ASN A 53 20.20 7.97 -53.39
C ASN A 53 18.96 7.23 -52.83
N MET A 54 18.00 6.91 -53.70
CA MET A 54 16.70 6.34 -53.29
C MET A 54 16.79 4.96 -52.58
N LYS A 55 17.74 4.12 -52.93
CA LYS A 55 17.88 2.79 -52.31
C LYS A 55 18.34 2.86 -50.85
N LYS A 56 19.28 3.77 -50.51
CA LYS A 56 19.75 3.96 -49.13
C LYS A 56 18.69 4.65 -48.27
N LEU A 57 17.99 5.65 -48.84
CA LEU A 57 16.93 6.36 -48.13
C LEU A 57 15.70 5.46 -47.90
N SER A 58 15.33 4.62 -48.87
CA SER A 58 14.28 3.62 -48.73
C SER A 58 14.61 2.59 -47.62
N PHE A 59 15.87 2.16 -47.51
CA PHE A 59 16.31 1.25 -46.44
C PHE A 59 16.22 1.90 -45.07
N ILE A 60 16.63 3.16 -44.92
CA ILE A 60 16.54 3.92 -43.67
C ILE A 60 15.07 4.15 -43.29
N ILE A 61 14.22 4.53 -44.25
CA ILE A 61 12.78 4.72 -43.99
C ILE A 61 12.11 3.38 -43.61
N THR A 62 12.45 2.28 -44.29
CA THR A 62 11.93 0.95 -43.96
C THR A 62 12.43 0.49 -42.57
N PHE A 63 13.70 0.79 -42.22
CA PHE A 63 14.25 0.46 -40.89
C PHE A 63 13.62 1.30 -39.78
N VAL A 64 13.40 2.61 -40.02
CA VAL A 64 12.66 3.49 -39.09
C VAL A 64 11.19 3.06 -38.98
N PHE A 65 10.55 2.66 -40.09
CA PHE A 65 9.19 2.16 -40.09
C PHE A 65 9.08 0.80 -39.38
N LEU A 66 10.02 -0.11 -39.56
CA LEU A 66 10.12 -1.36 -38.82
C LEU A 66 10.39 -1.09 -37.34
N SER A 67 11.27 -0.16 -36.98
CA SER A 67 11.50 0.19 -35.57
C SER A 67 10.30 0.87 -34.90
N ILE A 68 9.48 1.61 -35.64
CA ILE A 68 8.21 2.18 -35.13
C ILE A 68 7.13 1.09 -34.98
N LEU A 69 7.11 0.10 -35.87
CA LEU A 69 6.18 -1.06 -35.74
C LEU A 69 6.54 -1.98 -34.57
N PHE A 70 7.79 -1.97 -34.09
CA PHE A 70 8.23 -2.73 -32.91
C PHE A 70 8.06 -1.98 -31.58
N VAL A 71 7.68 -0.70 -31.58
CA VAL A 71 7.19 0.00 -30.38
C VAL A 71 5.67 -0.27 -30.27
N GLN A 72 5.26 -1.52 -30.21
CA GLN A 72 4.02 -1.85 -29.50
C GLN A 72 4.28 -1.45 -28.05
N ALA A 73 3.49 -0.52 -27.52
CA ALA A 73 3.45 -0.28 -26.10
C ALA A 73 3.26 -1.65 -25.44
N GLN A 74 4.27 -2.07 -24.70
CA GLN A 74 4.26 -3.37 -24.04
C GLN A 74 3.18 -3.30 -22.97
N GLN A 75 2.08 -4.01 -23.16
CA GLN A 75 0.97 -4.01 -22.21
C GLN A 75 1.33 -4.88 -21.00
N ALA A 76 1.05 -4.37 -19.82
CA ALA A 76 1.22 -5.12 -18.58
C ALA A 76 0.25 -6.32 -18.55
N LYS A 77 0.80 -7.50 -18.54
CA LYS A 77 0.08 -8.76 -18.41
C LYS A 77 -0.07 -9.18 -16.94
N TYR A 78 0.87 -8.77 -16.13
CA TYR A 78 0.94 -9.05 -14.70
C TYR A 78 0.98 -7.72 -13.96
N VAL A 79 -0.05 -7.45 -13.18
CA VAL A 79 -0.17 -6.19 -12.43
C VAL A 79 -0.13 -6.48 -10.95
N PHE A 80 0.80 -5.82 -10.26
CA PHE A 80 0.86 -5.77 -8.81
C PHE A 80 0.50 -4.35 -8.35
N TYR A 81 -0.47 -4.25 -7.47
CA TYR A 81 -0.93 -2.98 -6.93
C TYR A 81 -0.82 -2.99 -5.41
N PHE A 82 0.23 -2.37 -4.88
CA PHE A 82 0.48 -2.29 -3.45
C PHE A 82 -0.10 -1.00 -2.87
N ILE A 83 -0.81 -1.12 -1.75
CA ILE A 83 -1.40 0.00 -1.01
C ILE A 83 -0.93 -0.09 0.44
N GLY A 84 -0.12 0.87 0.91
CA GLY A 84 0.18 1.05 2.32
C GLY A 84 -0.89 1.95 2.94
N ASP A 85 -1.84 1.37 3.69
CA ASP A 85 -2.88 2.14 4.35
C ASP A 85 -2.26 3.13 5.34
N GLY A 86 -2.63 4.42 5.24
CA GLY A 86 -2.08 5.47 6.09
C GLY A 86 -0.62 5.88 5.82
N MET A 87 0.01 5.31 4.77
CA MET A 87 1.43 5.50 4.45
C MET A 87 1.70 6.79 3.68
N GLY A 88 1.74 7.92 4.37
CA GLY A 88 2.17 9.19 3.78
C GLY A 88 3.68 9.24 3.51
N VAL A 89 4.14 10.33 2.88
CA VAL A 89 5.56 10.54 2.51
C VAL A 89 6.50 10.48 3.73
N ASN A 90 6.05 10.98 4.89
CA ASN A 90 6.89 10.99 6.09
C ASN A 90 6.98 9.62 6.77
N GLN A 91 5.99 8.75 6.63
CA GLN A 91 6.07 7.35 7.08
C GLN A 91 7.14 6.59 6.29
N VAL A 92 7.21 6.81 4.97
CA VAL A 92 8.24 6.22 4.10
C VAL A 92 9.63 6.77 4.48
N LEU A 93 9.79 8.11 4.47
CA LEU A 93 11.06 8.76 4.78
C LEU A 93 11.56 8.40 6.19
N GLY A 94 10.67 8.42 7.19
CA GLY A 94 11.01 8.06 8.57
C GLY A 94 11.50 6.63 8.70
N THR A 95 10.92 5.71 7.92
CA THR A 95 11.38 4.30 7.87
C THR A 95 12.78 4.20 7.27
N GLU A 96 13.07 4.90 6.18
CA GLU A 96 14.40 4.91 5.56
C GLU A 96 15.48 5.51 6.47
N MET A 97 15.14 6.61 7.17
CA MET A 97 16.02 7.24 8.14
C MET A 97 16.23 6.33 9.36
N TYR A 98 15.19 5.68 9.88
CA TYR A 98 15.28 4.71 10.96
C TYR A 98 16.22 3.55 10.59
N ARG A 99 16.08 3.00 9.38
CA ARG A 99 16.97 1.94 8.87
C ARG A 99 18.43 2.38 8.77
N SER A 100 18.69 3.64 8.46
CA SER A 100 20.03 4.21 8.39
C SER A 100 20.63 4.35 9.80
N GLU A 101 19.88 4.93 10.73
CA GLU A 101 20.35 5.08 12.12
C GLU A 101 20.60 3.74 12.83
N LEU A 102 19.85 2.67 12.47
CA LEU A 102 20.13 1.32 12.98
C LEU A 102 21.50 0.79 12.56
N LYS A 103 22.10 1.32 11.48
CA LYS A 103 23.46 1.04 11.03
C LYS A 103 24.50 2.01 11.60
N GLY A 104 24.06 3.02 12.35
CA GLY A 104 24.92 4.09 12.85
C GLY A 104 25.27 5.15 11.79
N GLU A 105 24.47 5.26 10.73
CA GLU A 105 24.66 6.17 9.62
C GLU A 105 23.65 7.32 9.68
N ILE A 106 24.04 8.51 9.19
CA ILE A 106 23.13 9.65 9.00
C ILE A 106 22.64 9.63 7.55
N GLY A 107 21.34 9.85 7.35
CA GLY A 107 20.72 9.88 6.03
C GLY A 107 19.65 8.81 5.87
N ILE A 108 19.65 8.12 4.75
CA ILE A 108 18.64 7.10 4.43
C ILE A 108 19.29 5.77 4.03
N THR A 109 18.64 4.66 4.42
CA THR A 109 18.83 3.35 3.80
C THR A 109 17.56 3.06 2.99
N PRO A 110 17.63 3.15 1.65
CA PRO A 110 16.44 3.08 0.82
C PRO A 110 15.64 1.78 1.00
N LEU A 111 14.33 1.89 0.95
CA LEU A 111 13.43 0.77 0.72
C LEU A 111 13.54 0.34 -0.76
N LEU A 112 13.13 -0.88 -1.10
CA LEU A 112 13.19 -1.34 -2.49
C LEU A 112 12.32 -0.46 -3.39
N PHE A 113 11.07 -0.24 -2.99
CA PHE A 113 10.11 0.47 -3.84
C PHE A 113 10.43 1.95 -4.04
N THR A 114 11.17 2.59 -3.11
CA THR A 114 11.59 4.00 -3.29
C THR A 114 12.67 4.16 -4.37
N GLN A 115 13.28 3.05 -4.81
CA GLN A 115 14.26 3.02 -5.90
C GLN A 115 13.64 2.78 -7.28
N PHE A 116 12.32 2.66 -7.37
CA PHE A 116 11.65 2.48 -8.65
C PHE A 116 11.83 3.73 -9.53
N PRO A 117 11.95 3.56 -10.86
CA PRO A 117 12.36 4.64 -11.76
C PRO A 117 11.31 5.75 -11.92
N PHE A 118 10.04 5.46 -11.63
CA PHE A 118 8.96 6.44 -11.71
C PHE A 118 8.40 6.70 -10.32
N ALA A 119 8.43 7.97 -9.91
CA ALA A 119 7.96 8.41 -8.62
C ALA A 119 7.19 9.72 -8.73
N THR A 120 6.06 9.82 -8.02
CA THR A 120 5.25 11.02 -7.93
C THR A 120 4.48 11.07 -6.62
N VAL A 121 3.59 12.04 -6.48
CA VAL A 121 2.68 12.17 -5.34
C VAL A 121 1.24 12.31 -5.80
N ALA A 122 0.31 11.78 -5.00
CA ALA A 122 -1.11 11.86 -5.27
C ALA A 122 -1.87 12.61 -4.17
N THR A 123 -2.96 13.29 -4.57
CA THR A 123 -3.96 13.84 -3.66
C THR A 123 -5.02 12.78 -3.33
N THR A 124 -5.60 12.85 -2.12
CA THR A 124 -6.43 11.77 -1.57
C THR A 124 -7.82 12.20 -1.07
N PHE A 125 -8.18 13.49 -1.15
CA PHE A 125 -9.47 14.00 -0.68
C PHE A 125 -10.67 13.16 -1.19
N SER A 126 -11.74 13.06 -0.39
CA SER A 126 -12.99 12.38 -0.76
C SER A 126 -13.98 13.32 -1.47
N ALA A 127 -15.08 12.78 -1.96
CA ALA A 127 -16.13 13.61 -2.56
C ALA A 127 -16.82 14.57 -1.58
N THR A 128 -16.62 14.39 -0.27
CA THR A 128 -17.31 15.15 0.78
C THR A 128 -16.39 15.86 1.76
N ASN A 129 -15.08 15.51 1.80
CA ASN A 129 -14.14 16.07 2.77
C ASN A 129 -12.73 16.20 2.20
N GLY A 130 -11.99 17.20 2.67
CA GLY A 130 -10.54 17.35 2.40
C GLY A 130 -9.69 16.22 3.00
N VAL A 131 -10.22 15.52 4.02
CA VAL A 131 -9.62 14.32 4.63
C VAL A 131 -10.53 13.13 4.34
N THR A 132 -9.95 12.10 3.72
CA THR A 132 -10.66 10.88 3.33
C THR A 132 -10.59 9.81 4.43
N ASP A 133 -11.46 8.81 4.37
CA ASP A 133 -11.29 7.52 5.04
C ASP A 133 -10.84 6.45 4.03
N SER A 134 -10.42 5.27 4.52
CA SER A 134 -9.95 4.17 3.68
C SER A 134 -11.02 3.65 2.70
N ALA A 135 -12.32 3.73 3.04
CA ALA A 135 -13.39 3.30 2.14
C ALA A 135 -13.50 4.19 0.90
N ALA A 136 -13.55 5.52 1.10
CA ALA A 136 -13.62 6.47 0.01
C ALA A 136 -12.30 6.54 -0.79
N ALA A 137 -11.15 6.48 -0.11
CA ALA A 137 -9.84 6.46 -0.76
C ALA A 137 -9.61 5.15 -1.53
N GLY A 138 -9.90 4.00 -0.91
CA GLY A 138 -9.86 2.71 -1.58
C GLY A 138 -10.79 2.65 -2.79
N THR A 139 -12.01 3.23 -2.70
CA THR A 139 -12.91 3.35 -3.85
C THR A 139 -12.29 4.20 -4.97
N ALA A 140 -11.63 5.31 -4.64
CA ALA A 140 -10.95 6.14 -5.63
C ALA A 140 -9.80 5.37 -6.30
N LEU A 141 -8.96 4.67 -5.51
CA LEU A 141 -7.86 3.84 -5.97
C LEU A 141 -8.31 2.60 -6.77
N ALA A 142 -9.50 2.08 -6.48
CA ALA A 142 -10.03 0.92 -7.18
C ALA A 142 -10.78 1.28 -8.47
N THR A 143 -11.50 2.42 -8.50
CA THR A 143 -12.51 2.70 -9.54
C THR A 143 -12.24 3.96 -10.37
N GLY A 144 -11.30 4.82 -9.95
CA GLY A 144 -11.11 6.14 -10.57
C GLY A 144 -12.20 7.15 -10.23
N ASN A 145 -13.00 6.93 -9.19
CA ASN A 145 -14.09 7.81 -8.82
C ASN A 145 -14.05 8.19 -7.33
N LYS A 146 -14.21 9.49 -7.05
CA LYS A 146 -14.40 9.96 -5.67
C LYS A 146 -15.77 9.58 -5.15
N THR A 147 -15.84 9.18 -3.88
CA THR A 147 -17.09 8.90 -3.18
C THR A 147 -17.12 9.54 -1.79
N LYS A 148 -18.22 9.35 -1.06
CA LYS A 148 -18.40 9.80 0.32
C LYS A 148 -17.58 8.91 1.27
N ASN A 149 -17.04 9.50 2.35
CA ASN A 149 -16.40 8.72 3.42
C ASN A 149 -17.32 7.62 3.94
N GLY A 150 -16.78 6.44 4.15
CA GLY A 150 -17.50 5.24 4.58
C GLY A 150 -18.10 4.39 3.46
N THR A 151 -18.04 4.83 2.20
CA THR A 151 -18.71 4.18 1.06
C THR A 151 -17.73 3.35 0.22
N LEU A 152 -18.14 2.14 -0.15
CA LEU A 152 -17.36 1.16 -0.92
C LEU A 152 -17.92 0.96 -2.32
N GLY A 153 -17.13 1.17 -3.37
CA GLY A 153 -17.46 0.82 -4.75
C GLY A 153 -18.74 1.42 -5.31
N MET A 154 -19.18 2.56 -4.77
CA MET A 154 -20.39 3.28 -5.20
C MET A 154 -20.09 4.76 -5.40
N LYS A 155 -20.88 5.44 -6.25
CA LYS A 155 -20.82 6.89 -6.36
C LYS A 155 -21.34 7.56 -5.08
N LYS A 156 -21.10 8.86 -4.94
CA LYS A 156 -21.56 9.66 -3.79
C LYS A 156 -23.09 9.68 -3.59
N ASP A 157 -23.84 9.24 -4.59
CA ASP A 157 -25.31 9.08 -4.52
C ASP A 157 -25.74 7.88 -3.66
N LEU A 158 -24.81 6.98 -3.33
CA LEU A 158 -25.01 5.74 -2.57
C LEU A 158 -25.94 4.72 -3.26
N GLU A 159 -26.16 4.86 -4.55
CA GLU A 159 -27.04 4.01 -5.39
C GLU A 159 -26.27 3.42 -6.56
N THR A 160 -25.48 4.23 -7.27
CA THR A 160 -24.75 3.82 -8.48
C THR A 160 -23.49 3.03 -8.11
N LYS A 161 -23.46 1.74 -8.45
CA LYS A 161 -22.29 0.86 -8.32
C LYS A 161 -21.24 1.19 -9.38
N ILE A 162 -19.95 1.07 -9.02
CA ILE A 162 -18.83 1.37 -9.91
C ILE A 162 -17.90 0.16 -9.93
N ASN A 163 -17.55 -0.33 -11.13
CA ASN A 163 -16.59 -1.41 -11.29
C ASN A 163 -15.17 -0.95 -10.97
N SER A 164 -14.43 -1.80 -10.29
CA SER A 164 -13.02 -1.58 -9.97
C SER A 164 -12.09 -2.01 -11.11
N VAL A 165 -10.84 -1.58 -11.08
CA VAL A 165 -9.78 -2.07 -11.97
C VAL A 165 -9.59 -3.59 -11.85
N ALA A 166 -9.83 -4.18 -10.67
CA ALA A 166 -9.83 -5.63 -10.47
C ALA A 166 -10.98 -6.31 -11.24
N ALA A 167 -12.18 -5.70 -11.23
CA ALA A 167 -13.30 -6.18 -12.04
C ALA A 167 -13.00 -6.05 -13.55
N TRP A 168 -12.39 -4.93 -13.98
CA TRP A 168 -11.98 -4.76 -15.38
C TRP A 168 -10.95 -5.82 -15.81
N ALA A 169 -9.97 -6.13 -14.96
CA ALA A 169 -9.01 -7.21 -15.23
C ALA A 169 -9.72 -8.57 -15.35
N LYS A 170 -10.67 -8.86 -14.46
CA LYS A 170 -11.51 -10.09 -14.54
C LYS A 170 -12.30 -10.16 -15.85
N ASP A 171 -12.91 -9.07 -16.27
CA ASP A 171 -13.69 -9.00 -17.53
C ASP A 171 -12.80 -9.20 -18.77
N LYS A 172 -11.50 -8.84 -18.67
CA LYS A 172 -10.48 -9.12 -19.70
C LYS A 172 -9.97 -10.57 -19.67
N GLY A 173 -10.42 -11.39 -18.74
CA GLY A 173 -10.02 -12.80 -18.61
C GLY A 173 -8.77 -13.01 -17.76
N CYS A 174 -8.22 -11.97 -17.13
CA CYS A 174 -7.12 -12.10 -16.17
C CYS A 174 -7.60 -12.83 -14.91
N ARG A 175 -6.67 -13.49 -14.23
CA ARG A 175 -6.90 -13.97 -12.88
C ARG A 175 -6.76 -12.81 -11.89
N VAL A 176 -7.56 -12.81 -10.83
CA VAL A 176 -7.62 -11.70 -9.89
C VAL A 176 -7.40 -12.18 -8.46
N GLY A 177 -6.52 -11.46 -7.74
CA GLY A 177 -6.29 -11.65 -6.31
C GLY A 177 -6.38 -10.35 -5.53
N ILE A 178 -6.98 -10.42 -4.34
CA ILE A 178 -7.06 -9.31 -3.38
C ILE A 178 -6.51 -9.81 -2.05
N SER A 179 -5.49 -9.13 -1.54
CA SER A 179 -4.75 -9.55 -0.34
C SER A 179 -4.54 -8.39 0.62
N THR A 180 -4.51 -8.70 1.91
CA THR A 180 -4.34 -7.69 2.96
C THR A 180 -3.70 -8.26 4.21
N SER A 181 -3.11 -7.40 5.04
CA SER A 181 -2.67 -7.73 6.41
C SER A 181 -3.78 -7.58 7.46
N VAL A 182 -4.93 -7.01 7.09
CA VAL A 182 -6.13 -6.89 7.94
C VAL A 182 -7.20 -7.91 7.53
N SER A 183 -8.46 -7.75 7.95
CA SER A 183 -9.53 -8.66 7.55
C SER A 183 -9.84 -8.56 6.06
N VAL A 184 -10.24 -9.69 5.47
CA VAL A 184 -10.55 -9.74 4.02
C VAL A 184 -11.70 -8.80 3.63
N ASP A 185 -12.57 -8.47 4.58
CA ASP A 185 -13.74 -7.59 4.45
C ASP A 185 -13.49 -6.17 4.99
N HIS A 186 -12.22 -5.80 5.29
CA HIS A 186 -11.84 -4.43 5.62
C HIS A 186 -12.04 -3.48 4.43
N ALA A 187 -12.06 -2.17 4.70
CA ALA A 187 -12.49 -1.17 3.72
C ALA A 187 -11.65 -1.14 2.45
N THR A 188 -10.32 -1.13 2.56
CA THR A 188 -9.43 -1.00 1.40
C THR A 188 -9.50 -2.20 0.45
N PRO A 189 -9.36 -3.47 0.91
CA PRO A 189 -9.54 -4.61 0.02
C PRO A 189 -10.97 -4.69 -0.51
N ALA A 190 -11.99 -4.37 0.33
CA ALA A 190 -13.40 -4.40 -0.06
C ALA A 190 -13.74 -3.42 -1.20
N ALA A 191 -13.07 -2.29 -1.31
CA ALA A 191 -13.29 -1.32 -2.39
C ALA A 191 -13.03 -1.92 -3.78
N PHE A 192 -12.26 -3.00 -3.89
CA PHE A 192 -11.96 -3.67 -5.15
C PHE A 192 -13.03 -4.67 -5.59
N TYR A 193 -13.98 -5.04 -4.71
CA TYR A 193 -14.99 -6.05 -5.03
C TYR A 193 -16.40 -5.76 -4.48
N ALA A 194 -16.54 -4.87 -3.47
CA ALA A 194 -17.80 -4.62 -2.80
C ALA A 194 -18.48 -3.33 -3.25
N HIS A 195 -19.82 -3.28 -3.05
CA HIS A 195 -20.67 -2.13 -3.37
C HIS A 195 -21.62 -1.87 -2.21
N GLN A 196 -21.11 -1.20 -1.16
CA GLN A 196 -21.84 -0.94 0.08
C GLN A 196 -21.82 0.54 0.43
N ALA A 197 -22.98 1.09 0.82
CA ALA A 197 -23.10 2.48 1.28
C ALA A 197 -22.33 2.73 2.58
N GLN A 198 -22.09 1.67 3.38
CA GLN A 198 -21.39 1.71 4.65
C GLN A 198 -20.35 0.59 4.74
N ARG A 199 -19.08 0.94 4.97
CA ARG A 199 -17.97 -0.02 5.13
C ARG A 199 -18.16 -1.01 6.31
N SER A 200 -18.94 -0.61 7.31
CA SER A 200 -19.23 -1.44 8.48
C SER A 200 -20.25 -2.57 8.23
N SER A 201 -20.83 -2.65 7.04
CA SER A 201 -21.76 -3.71 6.64
C SER A 201 -20.99 -5.01 6.30
N TYR A 202 -20.13 -5.49 7.21
CA TYR A 202 -19.14 -6.54 6.96
C TYR A 202 -19.72 -7.83 6.38
N TYR A 203 -20.89 -8.28 6.87
CA TYR A 203 -21.54 -9.46 6.31
C TYR A 203 -21.90 -9.27 4.83
N ASN A 204 -22.45 -8.09 4.47
CA ASN A 204 -22.78 -7.78 3.08
C ASN A 204 -21.52 -7.61 2.21
N VAL A 205 -20.45 -7.06 2.78
CA VAL A 205 -19.13 -7.01 2.12
C VAL A 205 -18.64 -8.43 1.82
N GLY A 206 -18.79 -9.37 2.76
CA GLY A 206 -18.48 -10.78 2.54
C GLY A 206 -19.34 -11.44 1.46
N LEU A 207 -20.62 -11.08 1.34
CA LEU A 207 -21.48 -11.52 0.24
C LEU A 207 -21.03 -10.95 -1.11
N ASP A 208 -20.59 -9.69 -1.15
CA ASP A 208 -20.06 -9.07 -2.37
C ASP A 208 -18.73 -9.72 -2.79
N LEU A 209 -17.86 -10.15 -1.84
CA LEU A 209 -16.66 -10.94 -2.14
C LEU A 209 -17.01 -12.22 -2.93
N ILE A 210 -18.02 -12.96 -2.46
CA ILE A 210 -18.50 -14.18 -3.13
C ILE A 210 -19.03 -13.85 -4.52
N LYS A 211 -19.79 -12.76 -4.65
CA LYS A 211 -20.38 -12.32 -5.91
C LYS A 211 -19.33 -11.85 -6.93
N ALA A 212 -18.27 -11.18 -6.50
CA ALA A 212 -17.17 -10.75 -7.37
C ALA A 212 -16.41 -11.94 -7.96
N ASN A 213 -16.42 -13.07 -7.26
CA ASN A 213 -15.96 -14.35 -7.76
C ASN A 213 -14.52 -14.31 -8.30
N TYR A 214 -13.60 -13.62 -7.58
CA TYR A 214 -12.19 -13.57 -7.93
C TYR A 214 -11.48 -14.87 -7.56
N ASP A 215 -10.27 -15.08 -8.08
CA ASP A 215 -9.55 -16.35 -7.98
C ASP A 215 -8.88 -16.55 -6.61
N PHE A 216 -8.44 -15.44 -5.98
CA PHE A 216 -7.67 -15.48 -4.73
C PHE A 216 -8.03 -14.33 -3.80
N TYR A 217 -8.27 -14.65 -2.53
CA TYR A 217 -8.35 -13.67 -1.45
C TYR A 217 -7.44 -14.09 -0.30
N ALA A 218 -6.86 -13.12 0.40
CA ALA A 218 -6.07 -13.39 1.59
C ALA A 218 -6.15 -12.25 2.61
N GLY A 219 -6.17 -12.61 3.89
CA GLY A 219 -6.19 -11.67 5.02
C GLY A 219 -6.26 -12.41 6.35
N SER A 220 -6.65 -11.68 7.40
CA SER A 220 -6.78 -12.30 8.73
C SER A 220 -7.99 -13.22 8.83
N ASP A 221 -9.19 -12.70 8.66
CA ASP A 221 -10.44 -13.45 8.72
C ASP A 221 -11.62 -12.58 8.21
N PHE A 222 -12.88 -13.03 8.43
CA PHE A 222 -14.10 -12.23 8.29
C PHE A 222 -14.49 -11.60 9.63
N LEU A 223 -14.85 -10.31 9.65
CA LEU A 223 -15.22 -9.58 10.87
C LEU A 223 -16.63 -9.87 11.37
N ASP A 224 -17.53 -10.24 10.47
CA ASP A 224 -18.93 -10.56 10.82
C ASP A 224 -19.47 -11.73 10.00
N PRO A 225 -18.91 -12.96 10.19
CA PRO A 225 -19.24 -14.08 9.31
C PRO A 225 -20.68 -14.60 9.43
N THR A 226 -21.46 -14.17 10.43
CA THR A 226 -22.84 -14.60 10.67
C THR A 226 -23.83 -13.45 10.83
N ASN A 227 -23.44 -12.23 10.44
CA ASN A 227 -24.27 -11.03 10.52
C ASN A 227 -24.76 -10.67 11.94
N LYS A 228 -23.88 -10.85 12.94
CA LYS A 228 -24.20 -10.48 14.34
C LYS A 228 -24.14 -8.98 14.57
N LYS A 229 -23.28 -8.26 13.84
CA LYS A 229 -23.12 -6.81 13.98
C LYS A 229 -24.19 -6.04 13.20
N GLY A 230 -24.67 -6.59 12.07
CA GLY A 230 -25.66 -5.96 11.19
C GLY A 230 -27.08 -6.53 11.34
N GLY A 231 -27.27 -7.65 12.07
CA GLY A 231 -28.51 -8.36 12.23
C GLY A 231 -28.57 -9.16 13.53
N ASP A 232 -29.38 -10.22 13.54
CA ASP A 232 -29.60 -11.09 14.71
C ASP A 232 -28.62 -12.29 14.79
N GLY A 233 -27.72 -12.43 13.82
CA GLY A 233 -26.77 -13.55 13.74
C GLY A 233 -27.36 -14.86 13.26
N SER A 234 -28.60 -14.86 12.75
CA SER A 234 -29.25 -16.06 12.18
C SER A 234 -28.90 -16.30 10.72
N SER A 235 -28.15 -15.40 10.09
CA SER A 235 -27.74 -15.51 8.68
C SER A 235 -26.80 -16.70 8.48
N GLU A 236 -26.89 -17.35 7.31
CA GLU A 236 -25.97 -18.43 6.94
C GLU A 236 -24.51 -17.94 6.99
N SER A 237 -23.62 -18.74 7.58
CA SER A 237 -22.22 -18.34 7.74
C SER A 237 -21.52 -18.10 6.39
N LEU A 238 -20.75 -17.00 6.31
CA LEU A 238 -19.91 -16.72 5.13
C LEU A 238 -18.98 -17.89 4.81
N TYR A 239 -18.49 -18.64 5.80
CA TYR A 239 -17.68 -19.85 5.54
C TYR A 239 -18.43 -20.93 4.78
N THR A 240 -19.72 -21.14 5.10
CA THR A 240 -20.58 -22.05 4.34
C THR A 240 -20.85 -21.53 2.93
N LEU A 241 -21.09 -20.23 2.80
CA LEU A 241 -21.38 -19.62 1.49
C LEU A 241 -20.17 -19.61 0.55
N VAL A 242 -18.95 -19.34 1.05
CA VAL A 242 -17.73 -19.41 0.23
C VAL A 242 -17.41 -20.84 -0.21
N ASP A 243 -17.66 -21.85 0.64
CA ASP A 243 -17.53 -23.26 0.28
C ASP A 243 -18.51 -23.64 -0.84
N LYS A 244 -19.81 -23.29 -0.69
CA LYS A 244 -20.83 -23.47 -1.75
C LYS A 244 -20.46 -22.75 -3.05
N ALA A 245 -19.76 -21.63 -2.98
CA ALA A 245 -19.27 -20.89 -4.15
C ALA A 245 -17.99 -21.49 -4.76
N GLY A 246 -17.49 -22.61 -4.21
CA GLY A 246 -16.34 -23.35 -4.73
C GLY A 246 -14.98 -22.82 -4.29
N TYR A 247 -14.92 -22.02 -3.22
CA TYR A 247 -13.66 -21.62 -2.64
C TYR A 247 -13.10 -22.67 -1.67
N SER A 248 -11.83 -22.96 -1.80
CA SER A 248 -11.08 -23.67 -0.76
C SER A 248 -10.59 -22.66 0.26
N VAL A 249 -10.94 -22.83 1.53
CA VAL A 249 -10.42 -22.01 2.63
C VAL A 249 -9.19 -22.67 3.23
N ALA A 250 -8.05 -21.96 3.22
CA ALA A 250 -6.81 -22.39 3.87
C ALA A 250 -6.56 -21.55 5.13
N ARG A 251 -6.14 -22.21 6.22
CA ARG A 251 -5.82 -21.59 7.51
C ARG A 251 -4.31 -21.59 7.76
N GLY A 252 -3.65 -20.47 7.45
CA GLY A 252 -2.21 -20.31 7.51
C GLY A 252 -1.48 -20.84 6.27
N TYR A 253 -0.24 -20.38 6.09
CA TYR A 253 0.55 -20.63 4.87
C TYR A 253 0.82 -22.13 4.62
N LYS A 254 1.05 -22.92 5.67
CA LYS A 254 1.26 -24.37 5.54
C LYS A 254 0.02 -25.12 5.02
N ASP A 255 -1.18 -24.71 5.43
CA ASP A 255 -2.43 -25.30 4.95
C ASP A 255 -2.71 -24.88 3.50
N TYR A 256 -2.40 -23.62 3.17
CA TYR A 256 -2.43 -23.14 1.79
C TYR A 256 -1.56 -24.01 0.88
N GLN A 257 -0.31 -24.29 1.23
CA GLN A 257 0.59 -25.10 0.42
C GLN A 257 0.02 -26.51 0.12
N LYS A 258 -0.74 -27.10 1.05
CA LYS A 258 -1.38 -28.41 0.86
C LYS A 258 -2.57 -28.35 -0.08
N LYS A 259 -3.37 -27.27 0.00
CA LYS A 259 -4.66 -27.15 -0.71
C LYS A 259 -4.51 -26.49 -2.08
N ALA A 260 -3.58 -25.56 -2.24
CA ALA A 260 -3.48 -24.67 -3.40
C ALA A 260 -3.44 -25.41 -4.73
N LYS A 261 -2.68 -26.52 -4.85
CA LYS A 261 -2.54 -27.27 -6.11
C LYS A 261 -3.86 -27.87 -6.64
N LYS A 262 -4.81 -28.15 -5.73
CA LYS A 262 -6.09 -28.83 -6.06
C LYS A 262 -7.28 -27.86 -6.11
N SER A 263 -7.06 -26.59 -5.88
CA SER A 263 -8.12 -25.58 -5.76
C SER A 263 -8.14 -24.68 -6.98
N ASP A 264 -9.32 -24.36 -7.48
CA ASP A 264 -9.53 -23.41 -8.57
C ASP A 264 -9.70 -21.98 -8.03
N LYS A 265 -10.30 -21.84 -6.83
CA LYS A 265 -10.45 -20.59 -6.10
C LYS A 265 -10.00 -20.78 -4.65
N MET A 266 -9.37 -19.75 -4.06
CA MET A 266 -8.75 -19.85 -2.75
C MET A 266 -9.04 -18.62 -1.89
N ILE A 267 -9.34 -18.87 -0.61
CA ILE A 267 -9.29 -17.86 0.45
C ILE A 267 -8.25 -18.31 1.46
N LEU A 268 -7.17 -17.54 1.61
CA LEU A 268 -6.12 -17.78 2.60
C LEU A 268 -6.35 -16.88 3.81
N LEU A 269 -6.68 -17.48 4.94
CA LEU A 269 -6.89 -16.81 6.22
C LEU A 269 -5.79 -17.19 7.22
N GLN A 270 -5.61 -16.38 8.25
CA GLN A 270 -4.64 -16.70 9.32
C GLN A 270 -4.99 -18.03 10.02
N PRO A 271 -4.01 -18.63 10.75
CA PRO A 271 -4.24 -19.87 11.48
C PRO A 271 -5.43 -19.77 12.45
N SER A 272 -6.18 -20.86 12.62
CA SER A 272 -7.33 -20.90 13.54
C SER A 272 -6.94 -20.67 15.02
N SER A 273 -5.65 -20.75 15.35
CA SER A 273 -5.11 -20.43 16.67
C SER A 273 -4.97 -18.93 16.93
N ALA A 274 -5.11 -18.08 15.91
CA ALA A 274 -5.09 -16.62 16.07
C ALA A 274 -6.28 -16.17 16.92
N THR A 275 -6.01 -15.27 17.86
CA THR A 275 -7.01 -14.73 18.78
C THR A 275 -7.63 -13.43 18.30
N ASP A 276 -6.92 -12.71 17.46
CA ASP A 276 -7.41 -11.50 16.78
C ASP A 276 -7.81 -11.84 15.35
N VAL A 277 -9.08 -11.63 15.02
CA VAL A 277 -9.63 -11.87 13.68
C VAL A 277 -9.55 -10.62 12.78
N SER A 278 -9.25 -9.47 13.37
CA SER A 278 -9.28 -8.19 12.65
C SER A 278 -8.04 -7.96 11.79
N ALA A 279 -6.88 -8.51 12.19
CA ALA A 279 -5.63 -8.40 11.46
C ALA A 279 -4.66 -9.55 11.78
N ILE A 280 -3.68 -9.79 10.91
CA ILE A 280 -2.50 -10.59 11.29
C ILE A 280 -1.66 -9.80 12.32
N PRO A 281 -0.80 -10.45 13.14
CA PRO A 281 0.02 -9.75 14.11
C PRO A 281 0.91 -8.67 13.46
N TYR A 282 1.16 -7.56 14.17
CA TYR A 282 2.16 -6.59 13.76
C TYR A 282 3.52 -7.25 13.54
N ALA A 283 4.30 -6.73 12.60
CA ALA A 283 5.64 -7.25 12.29
C ALA A 283 6.53 -7.36 13.54
N ILE A 284 6.45 -6.36 14.42
CA ILE A 284 7.18 -6.30 15.69
C ILE A 284 6.71 -7.36 16.71
N ASP A 285 5.47 -7.83 16.64
CA ASP A 285 4.84 -8.78 17.59
C ASP A 285 4.85 -10.23 17.10
N ARG A 286 5.24 -10.46 15.83
CA ARG A 286 5.14 -11.78 15.18
C ARG A 286 5.92 -12.85 15.90
N LYS A 287 5.32 -14.02 15.94
CA LYS A 287 5.89 -15.26 16.47
C LYS A 287 6.07 -16.26 15.34
N LYS A 288 6.89 -17.26 15.62
CA LYS A 288 7.09 -18.35 14.65
C LYS A 288 5.77 -19.04 14.32
N GLY A 289 5.39 -18.98 13.05
CA GLY A 289 4.16 -19.59 12.53
C GLY A 289 3.04 -18.60 12.23
N ASP A 290 3.17 -17.34 12.65
CA ASP A 290 2.31 -16.27 12.19
C ASP A 290 2.57 -15.98 10.71
N MET A 291 1.53 -15.62 9.95
CA MET A 291 1.68 -15.24 8.55
C MET A 291 2.32 -13.86 8.43
N THR A 292 3.12 -13.67 7.37
CA THR A 292 3.66 -12.38 6.97
C THR A 292 2.97 -11.90 5.70
N LEU A 293 2.99 -10.59 5.43
CA LEU A 293 2.46 -10.05 4.18
C LEU A 293 3.26 -10.57 2.96
N ALA A 294 4.56 -10.82 3.12
CA ALA A 294 5.39 -11.46 2.09
C ALA A 294 4.93 -12.89 1.77
N GLU A 295 4.57 -13.71 2.78
CA GLU A 295 4.00 -15.05 2.56
C GLU A 295 2.64 -14.98 1.86
N ILE A 296 1.78 -14.03 2.23
CA ILE A 296 0.49 -13.79 1.60
C ILE A 296 0.69 -13.40 0.12
N THR A 297 1.61 -12.48 -0.16
CA THR A 297 1.95 -12.06 -1.53
C THR A 297 2.48 -13.23 -2.36
N ARG A 298 3.40 -14.02 -1.81
CA ARG A 298 3.92 -15.23 -2.47
C ARG A 298 2.83 -16.26 -2.75
N ALA A 299 1.89 -16.42 -1.81
CA ALA A 299 0.73 -17.29 -2.02
C ALA A 299 -0.15 -16.79 -3.18
N GLY A 300 -0.43 -15.50 -3.24
CA GLY A 300 -1.19 -14.88 -4.33
C GLY A 300 -0.51 -15.09 -5.68
N ILE A 301 0.78 -14.78 -5.78
CA ILE A 301 1.57 -14.98 -7.01
C ILE A 301 1.51 -16.46 -7.45
N ASN A 302 1.87 -17.40 -6.56
CA ASN A 302 1.89 -18.81 -6.88
C ASN A 302 0.51 -19.36 -7.29
N PHE A 303 -0.56 -18.79 -6.76
CA PHE A 303 -1.91 -19.19 -7.08
C PHE A 303 -2.37 -18.64 -8.42
N LEU A 304 -2.13 -17.36 -8.67
CA LEU A 304 -2.56 -16.67 -9.89
C LEU A 304 -1.71 -17.06 -11.10
N SER A 305 -0.42 -17.35 -10.91
CA SER A 305 0.51 -17.75 -11.97
C SER A 305 0.41 -19.21 -12.42
N LYS A 306 -0.57 -19.99 -11.91
CA LYS A 306 -0.82 -21.37 -12.39
C LYS A 306 -1.09 -21.45 -13.89
N ASP A 307 -1.61 -20.38 -14.46
CA ASP A 307 -1.82 -20.22 -15.90
C ASP A 307 -1.35 -18.83 -16.33
N LEU A 308 -0.07 -18.73 -16.67
CA LEU A 308 0.55 -17.49 -17.12
C LEU A 308 -0.02 -16.96 -18.45
N SER A 309 -0.75 -17.78 -19.22
CA SER A 309 -1.35 -17.33 -20.48
C SER A 309 -2.42 -16.25 -20.28
N LYS A 310 -3.13 -16.28 -19.15
CA LYS A 310 -4.21 -15.35 -18.82
C LYS A 310 -3.76 -14.01 -18.26
N GLY A 311 -2.53 -13.92 -17.75
CA GLY A 311 -2.12 -12.78 -16.94
C GLY A 311 -2.85 -12.74 -15.59
N PHE A 312 -2.51 -11.74 -14.76
CA PHE A 312 -3.22 -11.54 -13.49
C PHE A 312 -3.13 -10.10 -12.98
N PHE A 313 -4.08 -9.77 -12.11
CA PHE A 313 -4.08 -8.59 -11.26
C PHE A 313 -4.02 -9.04 -9.80
N LEU A 314 -3.06 -8.55 -9.03
CA LEU A 314 -2.92 -8.80 -7.59
C LEU A 314 -2.81 -7.49 -6.83
N MET A 315 -3.84 -7.15 -6.04
CA MET A 315 -3.77 -6.09 -5.05
C MET A 315 -3.25 -6.66 -3.72
N VAL A 316 -2.33 -5.93 -3.09
CA VAL A 316 -1.77 -6.26 -1.77
C VAL A 316 -1.80 -5.02 -0.88
N GLU A 317 -2.42 -5.14 0.28
CA GLU A 317 -2.53 -4.05 1.26
C GLU A 317 -1.68 -4.31 2.50
N GLY A 318 -0.87 -3.30 2.86
CA GLY A 318 -0.25 -3.17 4.18
C GLY A 318 -1.15 -2.36 5.11
N GLY A 319 -2.28 -2.94 5.54
CA GLY A 319 -3.34 -2.22 6.28
C GLY A 319 -2.96 -1.82 7.70
N LYS A 320 -1.91 -2.42 8.26
CA LYS A 320 -1.52 -2.17 9.65
C LYS A 320 -0.58 -0.97 9.85
N ILE A 321 -0.08 -0.36 8.79
CA ILE A 321 0.66 0.89 8.87
C ILE A 321 -0.25 1.97 9.45
N ASP A 322 -1.48 2.07 8.93
CA ASP A 322 -2.52 2.99 9.40
C ASP A 322 -2.83 2.82 10.89
N TRP A 323 -3.07 1.58 11.33
CA TRP A 323 -3.40 1.31 12.73
C TRP A 323 -2.28 1.70 13.70
N ALA A 324 -1.02 1.47 13.32
CA ALA A 324 0.13 1.92 14.09
C ALA A 324 0.24 3.45 14.12
N CYS A 325 -0.10 4.12 13.01
CA CYS A 325 -0.15 5.58 12.92
C CYS A 325 -1.31 6.17 13.74
N HIS A 326 -2.49 5.55 13.76
CA HIS A 326 -3.61 5.92 14.63
C HIS A 326 -3.23 5.87 16.12
N SER A 327 -2.44 4.88 16.49
CA SER A 327 -1.87 4.76 17.83
C SER A 327 -0.68 5.70 18.06
N ASN A 328 -0.17 6.40 17.04
CA ASN A 328 1.06 7.18 17.09
C ASN A 328 2.28 6.35 17.57
N ASP A 329 2.37 5.09 17.15
CA ASP A 329 3.44 4.15 17.50
C ASP A 329 4.48 4.11 16.36
N ALA A 330 5.50 4.98 16.45
CA ALA A 330 6.49 5.14 15.39
C ALA A 330 7.30 3.86 15.13
N ALA A 331 7.70 3.15 16.19
CA ALA A 331 8.46 1.90 16.04
C ALA A 331 7.65 0.85 15.29
N THR A 332 6.38 0.68 15.65
CA THR A 332 5.47 -0.28 14.99
C THR A 332 5.18 0.16 13.55
N ALA A 333 4.88 1.45 13.31
CA ALA A 333 4.59 1.98 11.97
C ALA A 333 5.76 1.76 11.00
N PHE A 334 7.00 2.04 11.41
CA PHE A 334 8.18 1.83 10.56
C PHE A 334 8.44 0.35 10.29
N ASN A 335 8.19 -0.55 11.24
CA ASN A 335 8.29 -1.98 11.01
C ASN A 335 7.21 -2.49 10.04
N GLU A 336 6.00 -1.93 10.05
CA GLU A 336 4.93 -2.27 9.10
C GLU A 336 5.26 -1.79 7.67
N VAL A 337 5.89 -0.62 7.51
CA VAL A 337 6.39 -0.17 6.19
C VAL A 337 7.49 -1.10 5.66
N VAL A 338 8.37 -1.61 6.54
CA VAL A 338 9.37 -2.62 6.15
C VAL A 338 8.69 -3.93 5.75
N ASP A 339 7.64 -4.37 6.44
CA ASP A 339 6.88 -5.58 6.10
C ASP A 339 6.20 -5.47 4.72
N LEU A 340 5.71 -4.26 4.39
CA LEU A 340 5.20 -3.97 3.04
C LEU A 340 6.32 -4.03 1.99
N ASP A 341 7.50 -3.45 2.28
CA ASP A 341 8.66 -3.52 1.38
C ASP A 341 9.11 -4.98 1.15
N ASP A 342 9.06 -5.83 2.19
CA ASP A 342 9.36 -7.25 2.07
C ASP A 342 8.33 -7.99 1.20
N ALA A 343 7.06 -7.60 1.25
CA ALA A 343 6.02 -8.11 0.34
C ALA A 343 6.24 -7.64 -1.11
N ILE A 344 6.67 -6.38 -1.29
CA ILE A 344 7.01 -5.83 -2.62
C ILE A 344 8.23 -6.55 -3.21
N LYS A 345 9.23 -6.93 -2.40
CA LYS A 345 10.39 -7.73 -2.87
C LYS A 345 9.95 -9.05 -3.49
N VAL A 346 8.92 -9.69 -2.94
CA VAL A 346 8.38 -10.94 -3.50
C VAL A 346 7.78 -10.72 -4.89
N ALA A 347 7.12 -9.59 -5.11
CA ALA A 347 6.61 -9.21 -6.43
C ALA A 347 7.76 -8.78 -7.38
N TYR A 348 8.78 -8.13 -6.84
CA TYR A 348 9.96 -7.74 -7.61
C TYR A 348 10.76 -8.95 -8.10
N GLU A 349 10.87 -10.04 -7.31
CA GLU A 349 11.44 -11.33 -7.75
C GLU A 349 10.69 -11.91 -8.97
N PHE A 350 9.37 -11.71 -9.05
CA PHE A 350 8.57 -12.09 -10.22
C PHE A 350 8.80 -11.13 -11.39
N TYR A 351 8.87 -9.81 -11.13
CA TYR A 351 9.19 -8.80 -12.13
C TYR A 351 10.54 -9.07 -12.80
N GLU A 352 11.58 -9.45 -12.06
CA GLU A 352 12.90 -9.77 -12.62
C GLU A 352 12.86 -10.91 -13.65
N GLN A 353 11.87 -11.81 -13.55
CA GLN A 353 11.67 -12.91 -14.50
C GLN A 353 10.78 -12.52 -15.69
N HIS A 354 9.96 -11.47 -15.54
CA HIS A 354 8.98 -11.01 -16.52
C HIS A 354 8.96 -9.48 -16.65
N PRO A 355 10.13 -8.81 -16.85
CA PRO A 355 10.22 -7.35 -16.73
C PRO A 355 9.39 -6.59 -17.75
N ASP A 356 9.25 -7.17 -18.94
CA ASP A 356 8.57 -6.53 -20.08
C ASP A 356 7.03 -6.67 -20.04
N GLU A 357 6.51 -7.56 -19.20
CA GLU A 357 5.08 -7.87 -19.10
C GLU A 357 4.51 -7.55 -17.70
N THR A 358 5.33 -7.03 -16.77
CA THR A 358 4.93 -6.79 -15.38
C THR A 358 4.92 -5.31 -15.07
N LEU A 359 3.83 -4.87 -14.42
CA LEU A 359 3.73 -3.55 -13.78
C LEU A 359 3.64 -3.72 -12.27
N ILE A 360 4.47 -3.02 -11.50
CA ILE A 360 4.34 -2.88 -10.06
C ILE A 360 4.06 -1.40 -9.76
N VAL A 361 2.94 -1.14 -9.06
CA VAL A 361 2.57 0.19 -8.57
C VAL A 361 2.47 0.13 -7.05
N VAL A 362 3.13 1.05 -6.35
CA VAL A 362 3.09 1.18 -4.89
C VAL A 362 2.57 2.56 -4.53
N THR A 363 1.55 2.64 -3.69
CA THR A 363 0.98 3.90 -3.21
C THR A 363 0.40 3.76 -1.81
N ALA A 364 -0.28 4.78 -1.33
CA ALA A 364 -1.12 4.77 -0.14
C ALA A 364 -2.49 5.35 -0.46
N ASP A 365 -3.44 5.08 0.41
CA ASP A 365 -4.81 5.60 0.29
C ASP A 365 -4.96 6.98 0.95
N HIS A 366 -4.27 7.23 2.06
CA HIS A 366 -4.15 8.53 2.76
C HIS A 366 -2.90 8.56 3.65
N GLU A 367 -2.67 9.69 4.31
CA GLU A 367 -1.74 9.84 5.41
C GLU A 367 -2.50 9.70 6.73
N THR A 368 -1.87 9.14 7.76
CA THR A 368 -2.42 9.01 9.12
C THR A 368 -1.45 9.50 10.17
N GLY A 369 -1.96 10.20 11.17
CA GLY A 369 -1.25 10.64 12.37
C GLY A 369 -0.53 11.98 12.23
N GLY A 370 -0.26 12.45 11.01
CA GLY A 370 0.51 13.68 10.77
C GLY A 370 1.90 13.60 11.39
N ILE A 371 2.67 12.55 11.05
CA ILE A 371 3.99 12.30 11.63
C ILE A 371 4.98 13.40 11.27
N VAL A 372 5.75 13.85 12.26
CA VAL A 372 6.83 14.84 12.13
C VAL A 372 8.15 14.21 12.53
N LEU A 373 9.13 14.25 11.64
CA LEU A 373 10.50 13.82 11.88
C LEU A 373 11.33 15.02 12.33
N GLY A 374 11.78 15.05 13.61
CA GLY A 374 12.48 16.16 14.20
C GLY A 374 11.57 17.11 14.99
N LYS A 375 11.28 16.76 16.25
CA LYS A 375 10.47 17.54 17.20
C LYS A 375 11.37 18.30 18.17
N GLY A 376 11.71 19.54 17.85
CA GLY A 376 12.52 20.39 18.72
C GLY A 376 13.85 20.78 18.11
N PRO A 377 15.02 20.50 18.74
CA PRO A 377 16.31 20.82 18.15
C PRO A 377 16.52 20.09 16.82
N TYR A 378 17.40 20.64 15.96
CA TYR A 378 17.68 20.08 14.62
C TYR A 378 18.41 18.73 14.68
N THR A 379 17.80 17.74 15.34
CA THR A 379 18.34 16.39 15.54
C THR A 379 17.24 15.35 15.46
N LEU A 380 17.63 14.11 15.22
CA LEU A 380 16.81 12.91 15.34
C LEU A 380 17.56 11.88 16.20
N ASN A 381 16.82 10.92 16.76
CA ASN A 381 17.38 9.80 17.51
C ASN A 381 16.48 8.57 17.28
N LEU A 382 16.26 8.23 16.00
CA LEU A 382 15.35 7.14 15.62
C LEU A 382 15.85 5.78 16.09
N GLN A 383 17.17 5.60 16.27
CA GLN A 383 17.73 4.37 16.82
C GLN A 383 17.17 4.00 18.20
N ALA A 384 16.66 4.98 18.97
CA ALA A 384 16.00 4.72 20.26
C ALA A 384 14.77 3.80 20.10
N LEU A 385 14.06 3.90 18.97
CA LEU A 385 12.88 3.07 18.65
C LEU A 385 13.20 1.56 18.60
N LYS A 386 14.48 1.18 18.37
CA LYS A 386 14.93 -0.22 18.41
C LYS A 386 14.70 -0.87 19.78
N SER A 387 14.61 -0.07 20.82
CA SER A 387 14.40 -0.57 22.18
C SER A 387 12.97 -1.04 22.44
N GLN A 388 11.99 -0.63 21.62
CA GLN A 388 10.65 -1.17 21.64
C GLN A 388 10.64 -2.58 21.01
N LYS A 389 10.11 -3.56 21.74
CA LYS A 389 10.09 -4.98 21.33
C LYS A 389 8.69 -5.47 20.99
N VAL A 390 7.67 -4.73 21.33
CA VAL A 390 6.26 -5.06 21.11
C VAL A 390 5.50 -3.79 20.72
N SER A 391 4.40 -3.93 19.99
CA SER A 391 3.49 -2.82 19.72
C SER A 391 2.81 -2.32 21.00
N GLU A 392 2.24 -1.12 20.96
CA GLU A 392 1.38 -0.61 22.04
C GLU A 392 0.24 -1.59 22.37
N SER A 393 -0.36 -2.20 21.37
CA SER A 393 -1.44 -3.20 21.54
C SER A 393 -0.98 -4.46 22.25
N ASP A 394 0.16 -5.00 21.85
CA ASP A 394 0.69 -6.22 22.51
C ASP A 394 1.15 -5.88 23.94
N TYR A 395 1.69 -4.69 24.17
CA TYR A 395 2.03 -4.25 25.51
C TYR A 395 0.78 -4.04 26.39
N THR A 396 -0.31 -3.50 25.84
CA THR A 396 -1.63 -3.46 26.49
C THR A 396 -2.07 -4.86 26.94
N ARG A 397 -1.90 -5.87 26.08
CA ARG A 397 -2.20 -7.27 26.42
C ARG A 397 -1.27 -7.80 27.51
N ILE A 398 0.01 -7.47 27.48
CA ILE A 398 0.98 -7.85 28.54
C ILE A 398 0.55 -7.26 29.90
N ILE A 399 0.24 -5.97 29.97
CA ILE A 399 -0.24 -5.31 31.19
C ILE A 399 -1.52 -5.96 31.71
N ASN A 400 -2.49 -6.25 30.82
CA ASN A 400 -3.74 -6.92 31.22
C ASN A 400 -3.50 -8.34 31.75
N ASN A 401 -2.50 -9.06 31.21
CA ASN A 401 -2.10 -10.37 31.73
C ASN A 401 -1.43 -10.24 33.12
N LEU A 402 -0.62 -9.21 33.35
CA LEU A 402 -0.07 -8.92 34.68
C LEU A 402 -1.18 -8.61 35.68
N ARG A 403 -2.18 -7.79 35.31
CA ARG A 403 -3.37 -7.55 36.18
C ARG A 403 -4.07 -8.85 36.56
N LYS A 404 -4.31 -9.75 35.60
CA LYS A 404 -4.93 -11.08 35.89
C LYS A 404 -4.03 -11.91 36.80
N LYS A 405 -2.73 -12.01 36.51
CA LYS A 405 -1.76 -12.81 37.28
C LYS A 405 -1.67 -12.38 38.74
N TYR A 406 -1.63 -11.08 38.98
CA TYR A 406 -1.46 -10.48 40.30
C TYR A 406 -2.80 -10.00 40.93
N LYS A 407 -3.95 -10.38 40.36
CA LYS A 407 -5.30 -10.01 40.85
C LYS A 407 -5.45 -8.49 41.06
N ASN A 408 -4.96 -7.71 40.08
CA ASN A 408 -4.85 -6.24 40.06
C ASN A 408 -3.89 -5.63 41.11
N GLN A 409 -3.15 -6.44 41.87
CA GLN A 409 -2.14 -5.97 42.82
C GLN A 409 -0.73 -6.05 42.21
N VAL A 410 -0.53 -5.38 41.11
CA VAL A 410 0.78 -5.35 40.38
C VAL A 410 1.66 -4.26 41.01
N SER A 411 2.82 -4.64 41.56
CA SER A 411 3.75 -3.64 42.12
C SER A 411 4.45 -2.81 41.04
N TRP A 412 4.94 -1.64 41.44
CA TRP A 412 5.72 -0.79 40.54
C TRP A 412 6.97 -1.50 40.00
N GLU A 413 7.64 -2.28 40.82
CA GLU A 413 8.83 -3.05 40.44
C GLU A 413 8.55 -4.04 39.32
N VAL A 414 7.38 -4.72 39.37
CA VAL A 414 6.93 -5.63 38.29
C VAL A 414 6.68 -4.87 37.01
N ILE A 415 6.03 -3.72 37.10
CA ILE A 415 5.80 -2.84 35.93
C ILE A 415 7.11 -2.28 35.40
N LYS A 416 8.00 -1.80 36.28
CA LYS A 416 9.32 -1.28 35.90
C LYS A 416 10.14 -2.34 35.15
N GLN A 417 10.13 -3.59 35.64
CA GLN A 417 10.78 -4.69 34.93
C GLN A 417 10.14 -4.97 33.57
N SER A 418 8.81 -4.95 33.49
CA SER A 418 8.09 -5.13 32.22
C SER A 418 8.41 -4.02 31.21
N LEU A 419 8.50 -2.76 31.66
CA LEU A 419 8.90 -1.62 30.82
C LEU A 419 10.36 -1.74 30.36
N LYS A 420 11.24 -2.22 31.24
CA LYS A 420 12.63 -2.51 30.88
C LYS A 420 12.70 -3.57 29.79
N ASP A 421 11.99 -4.67 29.93
CA ASP A 421 12.02 -5.79 29.00
C ASP A 421 11.46 -5.45 27.61
N ASN A 422 10.43 -4.59 27.55
CA ASN A 422 9.68 -4.29 26.33
C ASN A 422 10.04 -2.95 25.67
N PHE A 423 10.58 -1.97 26.41
CA PHE A 423 10.96 -0.63 25.89
C PHE A 423 12.42 -0.27 26.18
N GLY A 424 13.16 -1.12 26.88
CA GLY A 424 14.57 -0.86 27.23
C GLY A 424 14.77 0.26 28.27
N PHE A 425 13.71 0.71 28.94
CA PHE A 425 13.79 1.78 29.94
C PHE A 425 14.65 1.34 31.12
N TRP A 426 15.46 2.29 31.66
CA TRP A 426 16.49 2.05 32.69
C TRP A 426 17.57 1.03 32.28
N ASP A 427 17.70 0.76 30.98
CA ASP A 427 18.73 -0.12 30.43
C ASP A 427 19.37 0.53 29.20
N SER A 428 18.94 0.16 27.99
CA SER A 428 19.39 0.79 26.75
C SER A 428 18.88 2.24 26.58
N ILE A 429 17.76 2.58 27.22
CA ILE A 429 17.16 3.91 27.25
C ILE A 429 17.23 4.44 28.67
N GLN A 430 18.00 5.52 28.89
CA GLN A 430 18.05 6.23 30.16
C GLN A 430 16.92 7.27 30.24
N LEU A 431 16.04 7.11 31.22
CA LEU A 431 14.97 8.08 31.48
C LEU A 431 15.46 9.21 32.39
N ASN A 432 15.00 10.42 32.11
CA ASN A 432 15.17 11.54 33.07
C ASN A 432 14.05 11.52 34.13
N GLU A 433 14.23 12.28 35.20
CA GLU A 433 13.28 12.34 36.33
C GLU A 433 11.83 12.67 35.90
N LYS A 434 11.66 13.55 34.89
CA LYS A 434 10.33 13.94 34.41
C LYS A 434 9.65 12.77 33.68
N GLN A 435 10.38 12.00 32.88
CA GLN A 435 9.88 10.85 32.16
C GLN A 435 9.51 9.72 33.14
N GLU A 436 10.36 9.47 34.14
CA GLU A 436 10.06 8.47 35.17
C GLU A 436 8.83 8.89 36.00
N ALA A 437 8.72 10.18 36.38
CA ALA A 437 7.55 10.70 37.10
C ALA A 437 6.25 10.56 36.28
N ARG A 438 6.29 10.76 34.95
CA ARG A 438 5.14 10.53 34.05
C ARG A 438 4.67 9.08 34.11
N LEU A 439 5.59 8.12 33.96
CA LEU A 439 5.27 6.68 34.06
C LEU A 439 4.71 6.31 35.42
N LYS A 440 5.33 6.79 36.49
CA LYS A 440 4.90 6.52 37.87
C LYS A 440 3.50 7.07 38.14
N LYS A 441 3.21 8.29 37.66
CA LYS A 441 1.88 8.90 37.78
C LYS A 441 0.81 8.03 37.10
N VAL A 442 1.04 7.63 35.84
CA VAL A 442 0.10 6.77 35.11
C VAL A 442 -0.05 5.40 35.78
N TYR A 443 1.05 4.84 36.32
CA TYR A 443 0.97 3.61 37.12
C TYR A 443 0.08 3.81 38.35
N ASP A 444 0.27 4.89 39.14
CA ASP A 444 -0.51 5.15 40.35
C ASP A 444 -2.01 5.33 40.02
N GLU A 445 -2.33 5.99 38.90
CA GLU A 445 -3.70 6.13 38.43
C GLU A 445 -4.28 4.77 37.95
N SER A 446 -3.50 3.99 37.19
CA SER A 446 -3.97 2.73 36.57
C SER A 446 -4.08 1.56 37.56
N PHE A 447 -3.28 1.52 38.62
CA PHE A 447 -3.23 0.44 39.60
C PHE A 447 -3.67 0.85 41.02
N GLY A 448 -3.94 2.16 41.25
CA GLY A 448 -4.39 2.71 42.54
C GLY A 448 -5.86 2.50 42.87
N GLY A 449 -6.54 1.57 42.22
CA GLY A 449 -7.94 1.23 42.47
C GLY A 449 -8.97 2.10 41.74
N GLN A 450 -8.56 3.01 40.89
CA GLN A 450 -9.45 3.79 40.01
C GLN A 450 -9.80 2.97 38.77
N LYS A 451 -11.05 3.15 38.28
CA LYS A 451 -11.47 2.58 37.01
C LYS A 451 -10.69 3.29 35.89
N VAL A 452 -9.84 2.54 35.20
CA VAL A 452 -9.05 3.09 34.08
C VAL A 452 -9.94 3.12 32.86
N ASP A 453 -10.21 4.31 32.32
CA ASP A 453 -10.73 4.44 30.98
C ASP A 453 -9.56 4.24 29.99
N LEU A 454 -9.59 3.11 29.27
CA LEU A 454 -8.62 2.86 28.21
C LEU A 454 -8.79 3.93 27.14
N GLN A 455 -7.70 4.56 26.71
CA GLN A 455 -7.71 5.42 25.54
C GLN A 455 -8.12 4.55 24.35
N LYS A 456 -9.09 5.04 23.55
CA LYS A 456 -9.51 4.37 22.33
C LYS A 456 -8.76 5.02 21.17
N SER A 457 -7.85 4.28 20.54
CA SER A 457 -7.54 4.53 19.15
C SER A 457 -8.72 4.06 18.29
N GLU A 458 -8.77 4.43 17.03
CA GLU A 458 -9.91 4.09 16.16
C GLU A 458 -10.17 2.58 16.09
N TYR A 459 -9.11 1.78 16.13
CA TYR A 459 -9.17 0.31 15.98
C TYR A 459 -8.83 -0.48 17.24
N GLN A 460 -8.30 0.16 18.30
CA GLN A 460 -7.77 -0.55 19.47
C GLN A 460 -8.08 0.20 20.77
N GLN A 461 -8.16 -0.55 21.87
CA GLN A 461 -8.23 -0.01 23.23
C GLN A 461 -6.84 -0.14 23.87
N ASP A 462 -6.18 0.98 24.05
CA ASP A 462 -4.83 1.02 24.57
C ASP A 462 -4.83 1.29 26.07
N GLU A 463 -4.00 0.55 26.77
CA GLU A 463 -3.79 0.73 28.22
C GLU A 463 -2.97 2.00 28.47
N PRO A 464 -3.38 2.88 29.40
CA PRO A 464 -2.72 4.17 29.61
C PRO A 464 -1.20 4.11 29.81
N LEU A 465 -0.71 3.06 30.49
CA LEU A 465 0.73 2.87 30.70
C LEU A 465 1.46 2.47 29.43
N ALA A 466 0.81 1.68 28.56
CA ALA A 466 1.35 1.33 27.24
C ALA A 466 1.43 2.59 26.35
N SER A 467 0.37 3.39 26.35
CA SER A 467 0.32 4.67 25.65
C SER A 467 1.39 5.64 26.12
N GLU A 468 1.59 5.76 27.45
CA GLU A 468 2.61 6.66 28.01
C GLU A 468 4.04 6.20 27.72
N ALA A 469 4.31 4.89 27.80
CA ALA A 469 5.63 4.33 27.46
C ALA A 469 6.02 4.64 26.01
N LYS A 470 5.12 4.40 25.07
CA LYS A 470 5.31 4.73 23.65
C LYS A 470 5.52 6.24 23.44
N LYS A 471 4.71 7.10 24.08
CA LYS A 471 4.86 8.57 23.99
C LYS A 471 6.24 9.01 24.45
N ILE A 472 6.73 8.46 25.55
CA ILE A 472 8.08 8.76 26.06
C ILE A 472 9.14 8.33 25.05
N LEU A 473 9.01 7.15 24.45
CA LEU A 473 9.96 6.68 23.46
C LEU A 473 9.95 7.53 22.18
N ASN A 474 8.77 7.95 21.70
CA ASN A 474 8.65 8.91 20.60
C ASN A 474 9.32 10.27 20.94
N ASP A 475 9.14 10.77 22.17
CA ASP A 475 9.78 12.01 22.63
C ASP A 475 11.31 11.88 22.62
N ILE A 476 11.85 10.73 23.03
CA ILE A 476 13.30 10.43 23.01
C ILE A 476 13.82 10.29 21.58
N ALA A 477 13.02 9.68 20.70
CA ALA A 477 13.33 9.55 19.28
C ALA A 477 13.19 10.87 18.50
N LEU A 478 12.62 11.90 19.12
CA LEU A 478 12.28 13.20 18.51
C LEU A 478 11.29 13.08 17.36
N VAL A 479 10.40 12.10 17.43
CA VAL A 479 9.26 11.92 16.52
C VAL A 479 8.03 12.59 17.13
N GLY A 480 7.36 13.41 16.34
CA GLY A 480 6.11 14.07 16.71
C GLY A 480 4.93 13.52 15.92
N TRP A 481 3.74 13.65 16.49
CA TRP A 481 2.46 13.33 15.88
C TRP A 481 1.48 14.46 16.14
N THR A 482 0.67 14.83 15.16
CA THR A 482 -0.27 15.95 15.28
C THR A 482 -1.69 15.49 15.57
N SER A 483 -2.01 14.24 15.28
CA SER A 483 -3.36 13.66 15.35
C SER A 483 -3.30 12.17 15.64
N GLY A 484 -4.41 11.61 16.09
CA GLY A 484 -4.68 10.16 16.08
C GLY A 484 -5.59 9.75 14.92
N GLY A 485 -5.84 10.63 13.94
CA GLY A 485 -6.68 10.39 12.77
C GLY A 485 -5.93 10.67 11.46
N HIS A 486 -6.65 10.56 10.35
CA HIS A 486 -6.08 10.83 9.03
C HIS A 486 -5.77 12.31 8.84
N SER A 487 -4.86 12.62 7.91
CA SER A 487 -4.56 13.98 7.48
C SER A 487 -4.67 14.14 5.96
N GLY A 488 -4.74 15.39 5.51
CA GLY A 488 -4.83 15.76 4.09
C GLY A 488 -3.47 15.79 3.37
N GLY A 489 -2.46 15.07 3.87
CA GLY A 489 -1.14 14.99 3.27
C GLY A 489 -1.12 14.32 1.90
N TYR A 490 -0.12 14.63 1.08
CA TYR A 490 0.15 13.84 -0.12
C TYR A 490 0.58 12.42 0.24
N VAL A 491 0.24 11.47 -0.62
CA VAL A 491 0.76 10.10 -0.58
C VAL A 491 1.76 9.88 -1.70
N PRO A 492 2.80 9.04 -1.50
CA PRO A 492 3.75 8.72 -2.56
C PRO A 492 3.14 7.73 -3.56
N VAL A 493 3.63 7.79 -4.79
CA VAL A 493 3.35 6.80 -5.83
C VAL A 493 4.66 6.40 -6.48
N PHE A 494 4.97 5.11 -6.51
CA PHE A 494 6.16 4.56 -7.15
C PHE A 494 5.75 3.50 -8.16
N ALA A 495 6.41 3.45 -9.31
CA ALA A 495 6.10 2.46 -10.33
C ALA A 495 7.34 1.95 -11.06
N ILE A 496 7.30 0.67 -11.48
CA ILE A 496 8.30 0.02 -12.31
C ILE A 496 7.64 -0.98 -13.26
N GLY A 497 8.22 -1.14 -14.45
CA GLY A 497 7.82 -2.13 -15.44
C GLY A 497 6.98 -1.55 -16.58
N ALA A 498 6.22 -2.40 -17.24
CA ALA A 498 5.41 -2.05 -18.40
C ALA A 498 4.37 -0.97 -18.06
N GLY A 499 4.36 0.16 -18.77
CA GLY A 499 3.44 1.28 -18.54
C GLY A 499 3.77 2.14 -17.31
N ALA A 500 4.88 1.89 -16.59
CA ALA A 500 5.25 2.66 -15.41
C ALA A 500 5.52 4.14 -15.69
N GLU A 501 5.89 4.50 -16.92
CA GLU A 501 6.08 5.89 -17.38
C GLU A 501 4.81 6.74 -17.34
N LEU A 502 3.63 6.12 -17.20
CA LEU A 502 2.36 6.82 -17.01
C LEU A 502 2.27 7.51 -15.64
N PHE A 503 3.04 7.06 -14.66
CA PHE A 503 3.00 7.54 -13.26
C PHE A 503 3.98 8.71 -13.07
N GLN A 504 3.72 9.84 -13.71
CA GLN A 504 4.52 11.07 -13.66
C GLN A 504 3.65 12.30 -13.37
N GLY A 505 4.30 13.39 -12.94
CA GLY A 505 3.62 14.63 -12.54
C GLY A 505 2.82 14.44 -11.25
N ARG A 506 2.25 15.54 -10.71
CA ARG A 506 1.32 15.44 -9.58
C ARG A 506 -0.03 14.92 -10.08
N ILE A 507 -0.53 13.85 -9.49
CA ILE A 507 -1.78 13.20 -9.88
C ILE A 507 -2.82 13.22 -8.75
N ASP A 508 -4.06 12.91 -9.08
CA ASP A 508 -5.08 12.56 -8.10
C ASP A 508 -5.18 11.03 -7.97
N ASN A 509 -5.58 10.52 -6.80
CA ASN A 509 -5.66 9.07 -6.58
C ASN A 509 -6.67 8.37 -7.52
N THR A 510 -7.61 9.12 -8.11
CA THR A 510 -8.53 8.58 -9.13
C THR A 510 -7.85 8.29 -10.48
N GLU A 511 -6.69 8.87 -10.74
CA GLU A 511 -5.96 8.62 -11.98
C GLU A 511 -5.18 7.30 -11.94
N ILE A 512 -4.83 6.80 -10.74
CA ILE A 512 -3.98 5.61 -10.59
C ILE A 512 -4.62 4.37 -11.24
N PRO A 513 -5.89 3.97 -10.94
CA PRO A 513 -6.49 2.80 -11.57
C PRO A 513 -6.72 2.99 -13.06
N VAL A 514 -6.91 4.22 -13.54
CA VAL A 514 -7.03 4.52 -14.98
C VAL A 514 -5.69 4.26 -15.67
N LYS A 515 -4.57 4.74 -15.10
CA LYS A 515 -3.21 4.50 -15.61
C LYS A 515 -2.83 3.01 -15.57
N ILE A 516 -3.24 2.28 -14.54
CA ILE A 516 -3.08 0.81 -14.47
C ILE A 516 -3.86 0.12 -15.61
N ALA A 517 -5.08 0.57 -15.90
CA ALA A 517 -5.88 0.00 -16.98
C ALA A 517 -5.39 0.38 -18.39
N GLU A 518 -4.66 1.50 -18.50
CA GLU A 518 -4.01 1.95 -19.75
C GLU A 518 -2.70 1.18 -20.03
N ALA A 519 -1.95 0.84 -18.96
CA ALA A 519 -0.72 0.06 -19.02
C ALA A 519 -0.97 -1.39 -19.44
#